data_cfc53a05d1536752a1c0462fb7d4410c
#
_entry.id   cfc53a05d1536752a1c0462fb7d4410c
#
_cell.length_a   1.000
_cell.length_b   1.000
_cell.length_c   1.000
_cell.angle_alpha   90.00
_cell.angle_beta   90.00
_cell.angle_gamma   90.00
#
_symmetry.space_group_name_H-M   'P 1'
#
loop_
_entity.id
_entity.type
_entity.pdbx_description
1 polymer ?
#
loop_
_entity_poly.entity_id
_entity_poly.type
_entity_poly.pdbx_seq_one_letter_code
_entity_poly.pdbx_strand_id
1 'polypeptide(L)'
;MQNISSLKELFKRDTKGKVRTWTIQVGWDSDNIAGIRTISGLVDGKKITSEWNYTEAKNVGKVNATTAKTQADAEALAQWTKNVEKDFFEDISKIDTFTAFKPMLAHDFTKTPVTSGICQPKLDGIRCIASNKGLFSRAFKEIVAVPHIAEALADFCEKFPGITLDGELYN
;
A
#
# COMPACT_ATOMS: atom_id res chain seq x y z
N MET A 1 15.41 12.00 21.39
CA MET A 1 16.06 11.70 20.10
C MET A 1 16.88 12.89 19.69
N GLN A 2 18.21 12.77 19.70
CA GLN A 2 19.13 13.83 19.32
C GLN A 2 19.28 13.93 17.79
N ASN A 3 19.19 12.80 17.12
CA ASN A 3 19.26 12.72 15.67
C ASN A 3 17.89 12.33 15.11
N ILE A 4 17.49 12.95 14.00
CA ILE A 4 16.22 12.67 13.33
C ILE A 4 16.45 12.68 11.82
N SER A 5 15.97 11.66 11.14
CA SER A 5 15.84 11.61 9.68
C SER A 5 14.37 11.43 9.29
N SER A 6 14.03 11.82 8.08
CA SER A 6 12.67 11.69 7.54
C SER A 6 12.73 10.99 6.20
N LEU A 7 11.80 10.09 5.94
CA LEU A 7 11.53 9.62 4.59
C LEU A 7 10.75 10.68 3.82
N LYS A 8 10.68 10.53 2.51
CA LYS A 8 9.99 11.47 1.64
C LYS A 8 8.52 11.58 2.02
N GLU A 9 8.01 12.81 2.05
CA GLU A 9 6.61 13.11 2.33
C GLU A 9 5.70 12.50 1.28
N LEU A 10 4.57 11.98 1.71
CA LEU A 10 3.56 11.36 0.87
C LEU A 10 2.25 12.13 0.96
N PHE A 11 1.51 12.15 -0.13
CA PHE A 11 0.27 12.90 -0.30
C PHE A 11 -0.87 11.98 -0.70
N LYS A 12 -2.08 12.26 -0.21
CA LYS A 12 -3.29 11.53 -0.55
C LYS A 12 -4.51 12.44 -0.46
N ARG A 13 -5.50 12.22 -1.34
CA ARG A 13 -6.81 12.86 -1.21
C ARG A 13 -7.67 12.08 -0.21
N ASP A 14 -8.28 12.76 0.74
CA ASP A 14 -9.20 12.14 1.69
C ASP A 14 -10.62 12.00 1.08
N THR A 15 -11.52 11.34 1.81
CA THR A 15 -12.90 11.11 1.39
C THR A 15 -13.74 12.39 1.22
N LYS A 16 -13.24 13.51 1.76
CA LYS A 16 -13.86 14.85 1.65
C LYS A 16 -13.22 15.68 0.54
N GLY A 17 -12.32 15.09 -0.26
CA GLY A 17 -11.65 15.76 -1.36
C GLY A 17 -10.47 16.65 -0.95
N LYS A 18 -10.08 16.70 0.33
CA LYS A 18 -8.93 17.49 0.79
C LYS A 18 -7.62 16.72 0.68
N VAL A 19 -6.55 17.41 0.35
CA VAL A 19 -5.21 16.79 0.27
C VAL A 19 -4.59 16.71 1.67
N ARG A 20 -4.22 15.50 2.03
CA ARG A 20 -3.50 15.18 3.27
C ARG A 20 -2.06 14.83 2.97
N THR A 21 -1.20 15.11 3.92
CA THR A 21 0.20 14.71 3.91
C THR A 21 0.50 13.74 5.04
N TRP A 22 1.49 12.90 4.81
CA TRP A 22 2.01 11.95 5.77
C TRP A 22 3.52 11.79 5.60
N THR A 23 4.24 11.88 6.71
CA THR A 23 5.69 11.69 6.77
C THR A 23 6.01 10.77 7.93
N ILE A 24 7.00 9.89 7.77
CA ILE A 24 7.55 9.10 8.85
C ILE A 24 8.98 9.53 9.15
N GLN A 25 9.28 9.63 10.42
CA GLN A 25 10.59 10.01 10.93
C GLN A 25 11.19 8.87 11.72
N VAL A 26 12.50 8.71 11.57
CA VAL A 26 13.35 7.86 12.42
C VAL A 26 14.15 8.76 13.31
N GLY A 27 14.08 8.53 14.61
CA GLY A 27 14.90 9.23 15.61
C GLY A 27 15.83 8.26 16.34
N TRP A 28 17.01 8.73 16.71
CA TRP A 28 17.94 7.93 17.50
C TRP A 28 18.89 8.80 18.36
N ASP A 29 19.37 8.24 19.43
CA ASP A 29 20.41 8.79 20.28
C ASP A 29 21.67 7.92 20.20
N SER A 30 21.50 6.62 20.00
CA SER A 30 22.55 5.63 19.77
C SER A 30 21.98 4.46 18.95
N ASP A 31 22.81 3.49 18.56
CA ASP A 31 22.35 2.29 17.84
C ASP A 31 21.36 1.45 18.65
N ASN A 32 21.34 1.61 19.98
CA ASN A 32 20.46 0.87 20.88
C ASN A 32 19.24 1.68 21.34
N ILE A 33 19.16 2.98 21.05
CA ILE A 33 18.03 3.86 21.39
C ILE A 33 17.55 4.52 20.12
N ALA A 34 16.52 3.96 19.54
CA ALA A 34 15.91 4.47 18.31
C ALA A 34 14.39 4.24 18.32
N GLY A 35 13.70 4.95 17.46
CA GLY A 35 12.25 4.80 17.29
C GLY A 35 11.74 5.51 16.04
N ILE A 36 10.48 5.32 15.77
CA ILE A 36 9.78 5.94 14.66
C ILE A 36 8.62 6.80 15.16
N ARG A 37 8.30 7.84 14.43
CA ARG A 37 7.07 8.63 14.61
C ARG A 37 6.52 9.10 13.27
N THR A 38 5.26 9.49 13.26
CA THR A 38 4.59 10.00 12.06
C THR A 38 4.13 11.43 12.25
N ILE A 39 4.15 12.18 11.15
CA ILE A 39 3.58 13.52 11.07
C ILE A 39 2.52 13.48 9.98
N SER A 40 1.29 13.85 10.29
CA SER A 40 0.21 13.82 9.32
C SER A 40 -0.80 14.97 9.54
N GLY A 41 -1.47 15.37 8.48
CA GLY A 41 -2.47 16.42 8.54
C GLY A 41 -2.95 16.85 7.16
N LEU A 42 -3.68 17.94 7.08
CA LEU A 42 -3.99 18.59 5.80
C LEU A 42 -2.73 19.33 5.30
N VAL A 43 -2.53 19.37 3.98
CA VAL A 43 -1.39 20.10 3.38
C VAL A 43 -1.35 21.53 3.89
N ASP A 44 -2.46 22.24 3.84
CA ASP A 44 -2.59 23.63 4.25
C ASP A 44 -3.17 23.78 5.68
N GLY A 45 -3.01 22.75 6.54
CA GLY A 45 -3.59 22.73 7.88
C GLY A 45 -2.62 22.30 8.97
N LYS A 46 -3.15 22.20 10.18
CA LYS A 46 -2.40 21.74 11.34
C LYS A 46 -1.91 20.31 11.12
N LYS A 47 -0.63 20.08 11.37
CA LYS A 47 -0.02 18.76 11.39
C LYS A 47 -0.09 18.17 12.81
N ILE A 48 -0.31 16.88 12.89
CA ILE A 48 -0.29 16.12 14.13
C ILE A 48 0.95 15.24 14.08
N THR A 49 1.79 15.35 15.10
CA THR A 49 2.97 14.49 15.29
C THR A 49 2.63 13.44 16.34
N SER A 50 2.86 12.17 16.03
CA SER A 50 2.68 11.09 17.01
C SER A 50 3.82 11.09 18.03
N GLU A 51 3.59 10.44 19.15
CA GLU A 51 4.68 10.06 20.07
C GLU A 51 5.67 9.12 19.39
N TRP A 52 6.87 9.03 19.97
CA TRP A 52 7.88 8.09 19.51
C TRP A 52 7.47 6.66 19.87
N ASN A 53 7.44 5.80 18.86
CA ASN A 53 7.37 4.35 19.02
C ASN A 53 8.78 3.80 18.99
N TYR A 54 9.30 3.40 20.15
CA TYR A 54 10.66 2.89 20.29
C TYR A 54 10.77 1.50 19.68
N THR A 55 11.90 1.23 19.06
CA THR A 55 12.23 -0.05 18.44
C THR A 55 13.34 -0.74 19.23
N GLU A 56 13.33 -2.06 19.20
CA GLU A 56 14.32 -2.91 19.83
C GLU A 56 15.14 -3.66 18.78
N ALA A 57 16.36 -4.03 19.15
CA ALA A 57 17.20 -4.91 18.37
C ALA A 57 16.53 -6.27 18.16
N LYS A 58 16.59 -6.81 16.96
CA LYS A 58 16.03 -8.14 16.64
C LYS A 58 17.11 -9.10 16.17
N ASN A 59 16.86 -10.40 16.34
CA ASN A 59 17.74 -11.48 15.89
C ASN A 59 19.17 -11.40 16.43
N VAL A 60 19.36 -10.87 17.62
CA VAL A 60 20.68 -10.74 18.26
C VAL A 60 21.42 -12.08 18.23
N GLY A 61 22.69 -12.08 17.79
CA GLY A 61 23.51 -13.29 17.64
C GLY A 61 23.27 -14.09 16.37
N LYS A 62 22.40 -13.63 15.44
CA LYS A 62 22.17 -14.25 14.12
C LYS A 62 22.77 -13.41 13.01
N VAL A 63 22.95 -14.01 11.83
CA VAL A 63 23.48 -13.33 10.62
C VAL A 63 22.64 -12.10 10.24
N ASN A 64 21.32 -12.13 10.50
CA ASN A 64 20.37 -11.06 10.23
C ASN A 64 20.04 -10.22 11.49
N ALA A 65 21.00 -10.09 12.41
CA ALA A 65 20.84 -9.24 13.60
C ALA A 65 20.68 -7.76 13.22
N THR A 66 19.79 -7.08 13.90
CA THR A 66 19.59 -5.63 13.77
C THR A 66 19.88 -4.93 15.09
N THR A 67 20.34 -3.69 15.02
CA THR A 67 20.32 -2.75 16.16
C THR A 67 18.93 -2.10 16.24
N ALA A 68 18.62 -1.41 17.33
CA ALA A 68 17.37 -0.64 17.42
C ALA A 68 17.26 0.39 16.27
N LYS A 69 18.37 1.03 15.90
CA LYS A 69 18.45 2.01 14.81
C LYS A 69 18.16 1.36 13.46
N THR A 70 18.82 0.28 13.09
CA THR A 70 18.59 -0.40 11.80
C THR A 70 17.20 -1.04 11.74
N GLN A 71 16.66 -1.46 12.88
CA GLN A 71 15.29 -1.94 12.98
C GLN A 71 14.28 -0.80 12.74
N ALA A 72 14.52 0.38 13.34
CA ALA A 72 13.70 1.57 13.11
C ALA A 72 13.68 1.99 11.64
N ASP A 73 14.85 1.97 10.97
CA ASP A 73 14.96 2.28 9.54
C ASP A 73 14.13 1.29 8.71
N ALA A 74 14.24 -0.01 8.99
CA ALA A 74 13.51 -1.05 8.28
C ALA A 74 11.98 -0.92 8.49
N GLU A 75 11.54 -0.65 9.71
CA GLU A 75 10.12 -0.46 10.03
C GLU A 75 9.55 0.81 9.41
N ALA A 76 10.32 1.91 9.40
CA ALA A 76 9.93 3.15 8.74
C ALA A 76 9.76 2.96 7.23
N LEU A 77 10.73 2.29 6.59
CA LEU A 77 10.67 1.99 5.16
C LEU A 77 9.48 1.08 4.82
N ALA A 78 9.24 0.04 5.63
CA ALA A 78 8.10 -0.86 5.44
C ALA A 78 6.75 -0.12 5.55
N GLN A 79 6.60 0.79 6.53
CA GLN A 79 5.38 1.60 6.66
C GLN A 79 5.22 2.59 5.50
N TRP A 80 6.31 3.20 5.07
CA TRP A 80 6.33 4.13 3.95
C TRP A 80 5.91 3.42 2.66
N THR A 81 6.54 2.28 2.34
CA THR A 81 6.19 1.46 1.18
C THR A 81 4.72 1.02 1.20
N LYS A 82 4.23 0.57 2.37
CA LYS A 82 2.83 0.19 2.54
C LYS A 82 1.86 1.36 2.29
N ASN A 83 2.25 2.59 2.57
CA ASN A 83 1.42 3.76 2.28
C ASN A 83 1.43 4.11 0.79
N VAL A 84 2.58 4.02 0.11
CA VAL A 84 2.66 4.16 -1.35
C VAL A 84 1.76 3.14 -2.04
N GLU A 85 1.72 1.90 -1.54
CA GLU A 85 0.82 0.85 -2.04
C GLU A 85 -0.67 1.12 -1.75
N LYS A 86 -0.99 2.07 -0.85
CA LYS A 86 -2.36 2.46 -0.46
C LYS A 86 -2.79 3.83 -1.01
N ASP A 87 -2.34 4.18 -2.22
CA ASP A 87 -2.69 5.42 -2.91
C ASP A 87 -2.14 6.70 -2.26
N PHE A 88 -1.01 6.60 -1.58
CA PHE A 88 -0.22 7.77 -1.28
C PHE A 88 0.81 7.99 -2.39
N PHE A 89 1.04 9.24 -2.76
CA PHE A 89 1.93 9.65 -3.84
C PHE A 89 3.04 10.55 -3.30
N GLU A 90 4.24 10.39 -3.86
CA GLU A 90 5.38 11.25 -3.56
C GLU A 90 5.28 12.63 -4.21
N ASP A 91 4.41 12.76 -5.19
CA ASP A 91 4.17 13.98 -5.94
C ASP A 91 2.69 14.35 -5.85
N ILE A 92 2.42 15.54 -5.30
CA ILE A 92 1.07 16.05 -5.11
C ILE A 92 0.31 16.18 -6.44
N SER A 93 1.00 16.42 -7.55
CA SER A 93 0.38 16.53 -8.89
C SER A 93 -0.21 15.21 -9.38
N LYS A 94 0.29 14.08 -8.85
CA LYS A 94 -0.16 12.74 -9.24
C LYS A 94 -1.41 12.25 -8.53
N ILE A 95 -1.87 12.95 -7.48
CA ILE A 95 -3.02 12.52 -6.67
C ILE A 95 -4.29 12.40 -7.52
N ASP A 96 -4.49 13.29 -8.49
CA ASP A 96 -5.69 13.36 -9.32
C ASP A 96 -5.53 12.67 -10.68
N THR A 97 -4.31 12.29 -11.06
CA THR A 97 -4.05 11.61 -12.34
C THR A 97 -4.22 10.10 -12.27
N PHE A 98 -4.24 9.55 -11.06
CA PHE A 98 -4.33 8.12 -10.84
C PHE A 98 -5.76 7.70 -10.48
N THR A 99 -6.53 7.33 -11.48
CA THR A 99 -7.80 6.63 -11.31
C THR A 99 -7.56 5.13 -11.34
N ALA A 100 -7.12 4.57 -10.22
CA ALA A 100 -7.03 3.13 -10.09
C ALA A 100 -8.43 2.53 -9.99
N PHE A 101 -8.77 1.62 -10.89
CA PHE A 101 -9.94 0.76 -10.70
C PHE A 101 -9.70 -0.13 -9.48
N LYS A 102 -10.42 0.14 -8.38
CA LYS A 102 -10.34 -0.70 -7.20
C LYS A 102 -11.45 -1.73 -7.22
N PRO A 103 -11.10 -3.01 -7.23
CA PRO A 103 -12.10 -4.06 -7.16
C PRO A 103 -12.88 -3.98 -5.85
N MET A 104 -14.17 -4.25 -5.93
CA MET A 104 -15.08 -4.23 -4.78
C MET A 104 -14.61 -5.22 -3.70
N LEU A 105 -14.77 -4.84 -2.45
CA LEU A 105 -14.57 -5.71 -1.30
C LEU A 105 -15.84 -6.46 -0.94
N ALA A 106 -15.67 -7.68 -0.47
CA ALA A 106 -16.75 -8.38 0.21
C ALA A 106 -17.15 -7.62 1.47
N HIS A 107 -18.45 -7.48 1.69
CA HIS A 107 -19.01 -6.95 2.92
C HIS A 107 -19.30 -8.08 3.91
N ASP A 108 -19.27 -7.76 5.19
CA ASP A 108 -19.69 -8.67 6.24
C ASP A 108 -21.21 -8.88 6.13
N PHE A 109 -21.62 -10.12 5.88
CA PHE A 109 -23.03 -10.49 5.71
C PHE A 109 -23.88 -10.12 6.92
N THR A 110 -23.32 -10.17 8.12
CA THR A 110 -24.06 -9.81 9.36
C THR A 110 -24.37 -8.32 9.42
N LYS A 111 -23.59 -7.47 8.76
CA LYS A 111 -23.77 -6.01 8.71
C LYS A 111 -24.56 -5.56 7.49
N THR A 112 -24.46 -6.32 6.40
CA THR A 112 -25.10 -6.00 5.12
C THR A 112 -25.73 -7.28 4.56
N PRO A 113 -26.90 -7.69 5.08
CA PRO A 113 -27.58 -8.89 4.60
C PRO A 113 -27.97 -8.73 3.13
N VAL A 114 -27.74 -9.80 2.34
CA VAL A 114 -28.13 -9.88 0.94
C VAL A 114 -29.37 -10.74 0.84
N THR A 115 -30.44 -10.20 0.25
CA THR A 115 -31.72 -10.90 0.10
C THR A 115 -31.85 -11.63 -1.24
N SER A 116 -31.05 -11.22 -2.25
CA SER A 116 -30.97 -11.87 -3.57
C SER A 116 -29.59 -11.65 -4.17
N GLY A 117 -29.13 -12.58 -5.01
CA GLY A 117 -27.82 -12.47 -5.65
C GLY A 117 -27.46 -13.70 -6.46
N ILE A 118 -26.32 -13.64 -7.12
CA ILE A 118 -25.71 -14.76 -7.85
C ILE A 118 -24.70 -15.42 -6.90
N CYS A 119 -24.82 -16.73 -6.74
CA CYS A 119 -23.85 -17.52 -5.97
C CYS A 119 -22.79 -18.09 -6.90
N GLN A 120 -21.54 -18.01 -6.48
CA GLN A 120 -20.41 -18.62 -7.17
C GLN A 120 -19.40 -19.17 -6.14
N PRO A 121 -18.60 -20.18 -6.49
CA PRO A 121 -17.54 -20.67 -5.62
C PRO A 121 -16.55 -19.54 -5.32
N LYS A 122 -16.12 -19.44 -4.06
CA LYS A 122 -14.99 -18.58 -3.71
C LYS A 122 -13.71 -19.38 -3.92
N LEU A 123 -12.99 -19.06 -4.99
CA LEU A 123 -11.69 -19.66 -5.25
C LEU A 123 -10.65 -19.12 -4.24
N ASP A 124 -9.71 -19.97 -3.88
CA ASP A 124 -8.59 -19.62 -2.98
C ASP A 124 -7.32 -19.42 -3.79
N GLY A 125 -7.14 -18.22 -4.30
CA GLY A 125 -6.04 -17.84 -5.16
C GLY A 125 -5.56 -16.42 -4.92
N ILE A 126 -5.00 -15.82 -5.96
CA ILE A 126 -4.53 -14.43 -5.95
C ILE A 126 -5.44 -13.60 -6.85
N ARG A 127 -6.16 -12.62 -6.27
CA ARG A 127 -6.98 -11.71 -7.07
C ARG A 127 -6.15 -11.01 -8.13
N CYS A 128 -6.59 -11.10 -9.36
CA CYS A 128 -5.94 -10.54 -10.53
C CYS A 128 -6.88 -9.61 -11.28
N ILE A 129 -6.40 -8.41 -11.55
CA ILE A 129 -7.06 -7.40 -12.38
C ILE A 129 -6.35 -7.39 -13.72
N ALA A 130 -7.04 -7.75 -14.79
CA ALA A 130 -6.50 -7.74 -16.14
C ALA A 130 -7.09 -6.62 -16.98
N SER A 131 -6.26 -5.92 -17.72
CA SER A 131 -6.63 -4.86 -18.65
C SER A 131 -5.62 -4.80 -19.80
N ASN A 132 -5.84 -3.89 -20.75
CA ASN A 132 -4.87 -3.61 -21.81
C ASN A 132 -3.50 -3.09 -21.32
N LYS A 133 -3.36 -2.83 -20.03
CA LYS A 133 -2.09 -2.41 -19.40
C LYS A 133 -1.32 -3.57 -18.76
N GLY A 134 -1.90 -4.78 -18.74
CA GLY A 134 -1.31 -5.96 -18.14
C GLY A 134 -2.13 -6.54 -17.00
N LEU A 135 -1.49 -7.38 -16.19
CA LEU A 135 -2.07 -8.06 -15.04
C LEU A 135 -1.62 -7.37 -13.74
N PHE A 136 -2.55 -7.10 -12.85
CA PHE A 136 -2.27 -6.38 -11.61
C PHE A 136 -2.92 -7.08 -10.42
N SER A 137 -2.25 -7.00 -9.29
CA SER A 137 -2.84 -7.38 -8.00
C SER A 137 -3.88 -6.34 -7.57
N ARG A 138 -4.62 -6.65 -6.50
CA ARG A 138 -5.55 -5.69 -5.88
C ARG A 138 -4.88 -4.37 -5.44
N ALA A 139 -3.60 -4.37 -5.12
CA ALA A 139 -2.81 -3.19 -4.76
C ALA A 139 -2.15 -2.53 -5.98
N PHE A 140 -2.56 -2.90 -7.20
CA PHE A 140 -1.99 -2.44 -8.47
C PHE A 140 -0.50 -2.71 -8.63
N LYS A 141 0.02 -3.74 -7.96
CA LYS A 141 1.34 -4.30 -8.29
C LYS A 141 1.20 -5.15 -9.53
N GLU A 142 2.06 -4.92 -10.49
CA GLU A 142 2.12 -5.73 -11.71
C GLU A 142 2.44 -7.20 -11.37
N ILE A 143 1.74 -8.11 -12.03
CA ILE A 143 1.94 -9.55 -11.90
C ILE A 143 2.63 -10.05 -13.17
N VAL A 144 3.93 -10.28 -13.07
CA VAL A 144 4.76 -10.74 -14.19
C VAL A 144 5.01 -12.25 -14.17
N ALA A 145 4.65 -12.92 -13.08
CA ALA A 145 4.96 -14.34 -12.86
C ALA A 145 4.15 -15.32 -13.72
N VAL A 146 3.09 -14.84 -14.39
CA VAL A 146 2.16 -15.66 -15.19
C VAL A 146 2.00 -15.11 -16.61
N PRO A 147 3.08 -15.04 -17.41
CA PRO A 147 3.04 -14.43 -18.75
C PRO A 147 2.02 -15.11 -19.68
N HIS A 148 1.83 -16.44 -19.57
CA HIS A 148 0.86 -17.18 -20.35
C HIS A 148 -0.59 -16.72 -20.15
N ILE A 149 -0.95 -16.23 -18.96
CA ILE A 149 -2.28 -15.63 -18.71
C ILE A 149 -2.38 -14.26 -19.39
N ALA A 150 -1.32 -13.46 -19.33
CA ALA A 150 -1.28 -12.16 -20.00
C ALA A 150 -1.41 -12.34 -21.53
N GLU A 151 -0.71 -13.31 -22.12
CA GLU A 151 -0.79 -13.67 -23.54
C GLU A 151 -2.19 -14.16 -23.93
N ALA A 152 -2.80 -15.06 -23.12
CA ALA A 152 -4.15 -15.57 -23.39
C ALA A 152 -5.23 -14.49 -23.35
N LEU A 153 -5.02 -13.41 -22.60
CA LEU A 153 -5.97 -12.30 -22.48
C LEU A 153 -5.65 -11.12 -23.43
N ALA A 154 -4.50 -11.14 -24.13
CA ALA A 154 -4.02 -10.01 -24.92
C ALA A 154 -5.04 -9.59 -26.00
N ASP A 155 -5.52 -10.51 -26.82
CA ASP A 155 -6.47 -10.24 -27.90
C ASP A 155 -7.79 -9.65 -27.37
N PHE A 156 -8.28 -10.17 -26.23
CA PHE A 156 -9.48 -9.65 -25.60
C PHE A 156 -9.26 -8.22 -25.08
N CYS A 157 -8.18 -7.99 -24.39
CA CYS A 157 -7.86 -6.67 -23.80
C CYS A 157 -7.57 -5.62 -24.87
N GLU A 158 -6.97 -6.02 -26.02
CA GLU A 158 -6.74 -5.14 -27.16
C GLU A 158 -8.04 -4.77 -27.85
N LYS A 159 -8.92 -5.75 -28.06
CA LYS A 159 -10.23 -5.52 -28.69
C LYS A 159 -11.15 -4.67 -27.82
N PHE A 160 -11.01 -4.74 -26.50
CA PHE A 160 -11.86 -4.03 -25.54
C PHE A 160 -11.01 -3.20 -24.55
N PRO A 161 -10.30 -2.15 -24.98
CA PRO A 161 -9.33 -1.43 -24.16
C PRO A 161 -9.92 -0.71 -22.94
N GLY A 162 -11.24 -0.49 -22.91
CA GLY A 162 -11.94 0.12 -21.78
C GLY A 162 -12.47 -0.88 -20.74
N ILE A 163 -12.30 -2.19 -20.98
CA ILE A 163 -12.78 -3.23 -20.08
C ILE A 163 -11.65 -3.63 -19.12
N THR A 164 -12.01 -3.82 -17.88
CA THR A 164 -11.14 -4.42 -16.85
C THR A 164 -11.80 -5.70 -16.36
N LEU A 165 -11.07 -6.80 -16.44
CA LEU A 165 -11.48 -8.09 -15.88
C LEU A 165 -11.01 -8.20 -14.44
N ASP A 166 -11.88 -8.67 -13.57
CA ASP A 166 -11.58 -8.93 -12.16
C ASP A 166 -11.78 -10.42 -11.91
N GLY A 167 -10.71 -11.12 -11.66
CA GLY A 167 -10.67 -12.57 -11.54
C GLY A 167 -9.72 -13.05 -10.44
N GLU A 168 -9.52 -14.35 -10.42
CA GLU A 168 -8.63 -15.02 -9.46
C GLU A 168 -7.63 -15.87 -10.22
N LEU A 169 -6.33 -15.70 -9.95
CA LEU A 169 -5.30 -16.64 -10.36
C LEU A 169 -5.39 -17.86 -9.42
N TYR A 170 -5.83 -18.94 -9.97
CA TYR A 170 -6.10 -20.17 -9.25
C TYR A 170 -5.44 -21.35 -9.97
N ASN A 171 -4.89 -22.32 -9.20
CA ASN A 171 -4.29 -23.54 -9.71
C ASN A 171 -5.05 -24.77 -9.21
#